data_eb9949df9821aa0a4befe5ceaac1c91c
#
_entry.id   eb9949df9821aa0a4befe5ceaac1c91c
#
_cell.length_a   1.000
_cell.length_b   1.000
_cell.length_c   1.000
_cell.angle_alpha   90.00
_cell.angle_beta   90.00
_cell.angle_gamma   90.00
#
_symmetry.space_group_name_H-M   'P 1'
#
loop_
_entity.id
_entity.type
_entity.pdbx_description
1 polymer ?
#
loop_
_entity_poly.entity_id
_entity_poly.type
_entity_poly.pdbx_seq_one_letter_code
_entity_poly.pdbx_strand_id
1 'polypeptide(L)'
;MSIRLITFDLDDTLWDVAPVMHSAEATLRAWLGEHAQDLGAVPVEHLWVIRARLLSAEPALKHRLSELRKRILLLALQEAGYSASQAEPLAEAGFQVFLAARHQVTLFPDVHATLEQLANHYQLGVITNGNADVRRLGLAEYFKFALCAEELGIGKPDPLPFQRALAQAGVDAEQAVHIGDHPSDDIAGARAAGLRSIWFNPLGKDWNGGERAHAEVQRLSELPALLASWR
;
A
#
# COMPACT_ATOMS: atom_id res chain seq x y z
N MET A 1 -28.19 -6.76 -6.33
CA MET A 1 -27.44 -6.21 -7.49
C MET A 1 -26.15 -7.01 -7.63
N SER A 2 -25.72 -7.31 -8.86
CA SER A 2 -24.50 -8.09 -9.09
C SER A 2 -23.25 -7.22 -8.95
N ILE A 3 -22.19 -7.77 -8.39
CA ILE A 3 -20.85 -7.12 -8.34
C ILE A 3 -20.33 -6.95 -9.77
N ARG A 4 -19.73 -5.80 -10.06
CA ARG A 4 -19.11 -5.44 -11.33
C ARG A 4 -17.65 -4.98 -11.15
N LEU A 5 -17.33 -4.40 -9.99
CA LEU A 5 -16.01 -3.92 -9.62
C LEU A 5 -15.50 -4.65 -8.39
N ILE A 6 -14.25 -5.09 -8.45
CA ILE A 6 -13.48 -5.55 -7.30
C ILE A 6 -12.27 -4.64 -7.15
N THR A 7 -12.09 -4.06 -5.98
CA THR A 7 -10.87 -3.33 -5.66
C THR A 7 -10.06 -4.09 -4.61
N PHE A 8 -8.75 -4.08 -4.76
CA PHE A 8 -7.81 -4.74 -3.86
C PHE A 8 -6.93 -3.70 -3.16
N ASP A 9 -6.66 -3.93 -1.89
CA ASP A 9 -5.42 -3.46 -1.31
C ASP A 9 -4.24 -4.27 -1.83
N LEU A 10 -3.01 -3.85 -1.55
CA LEU A 10 -1.80 -4.52 -2.03
C LEU A 10 -1.02 -5.17 -0.89
N ASP A 11 -0.43 -4.37 0.01
CA ASP A 11 0.40 -4.83 1.12
C ASP A 11 -0.43 -5.69 2.08
N ASP A 12 0.11 -6.83 2.52
CA ASP A 12 -0.56 -7.83 3.36
C ASP A 12 -1.86 -8.44 2.76
N THR A 13 -2.21 -8.04 1.52
CA THR A 13 -3.33 -8.59 0.76
C THR A 13 -2.87 -9.45 -0.41
N LEU A 14 -1.87 -9.01 -1.19
CA LEU A 14 -1.31 -9.80 -2.30
C LEU A 14 0.08 -10.41 -1.98
N TRP A 15 0.74 -9.94 -0.96
CA TRP A 15 2.01 -10.45 -0.41
C TRP A 15 2.16 -10.04 1.05
N ASP A 16 3.04 -10.71 1.80
CA ASP A 16 3.46 -10.30 3.14
C ASP A 16 4.43 -9.10 3.02
N VAL A 17 4.04 -7.94 3.56
CA VAL A 17 4.82 -6.71 3.46
C VAL A 17 6.01 -6.69 4.41
N ALA A 18 5.95 -7.38 5.54
CA ALA A 18 6.97 -7.28 6.58
C ALA A 18 8.37 -7.70 6.10
N PRO A 19 8.58 -8.87 5.44
CA PRO A 19 9.89 -9.24 4.91
C PRO A 19 10.37 -8.31 3.80
N VAL A 20 9.46 -7.77 2.97
CA VAL A 20 9.79 -6.82 1.90
C VAL A 20 10.35 -5.52 2.48
N MET A 21 9.66 -4.96 3.48
CA MET A 21 10.10 -3.73 4.14
C MET A 21 11.42 -3.93 4.88
N HIS A 22 11.59 -5.07 5.55
CA HIS A 22 12.83 -5.40 6.24
C HIS A 22 14.03 -5.47 5.25
N SER A 23 13.85 -6.14 4.13
CA SER A 23 14.85 -6.24 3.07
C SER A 23 15.17 -4.88 2.44
N ALA A 24 14.15 -4.07 2.16
CA ALA A 24 14.32 -2.73 1.57
C ALA A 24 15.08 -1.78 2.52
N GLU A 25 14.77 -1.81 3.82
CA GLU A 25 15.50 -1.04 4.83
C GLU A 25 16.96 -1.51 4.97
N ALA A 26 17.21 -2.82 4.94
CA ALA A 26 18.57 -3.36 4.99
C ALA A 26 19.39 -2.95 3.75
N THR A 27 18.77 -3.00 2.57
CA THR A 27 19.40 -2.59 1.30
C THR A 27 19.74 -1.11 1.30
N LEU A 28 18.81 -0.27 1.74
CA LEU A 28 19.06 1.17 1.89
C LEU A 28 20.19 1.45 2.86
N ARG A 29 20.21 0.78 4.02
CA ARG A 29 21.24 0.95 5.04
C ARG A 29 22.63 0.56 4.52
N ALA A 30 22.75 -0.56 3.81
CA ALA A 30 24.00 -0.98 3.21
C ALA A 30 24.50 0.06 2.20
N TRP A 31 23.64 0.53 1.32
CA TRP A 31 23.96 1.57 0.34
C TRP A 31 24.42 2.88 0.99
N LEU A 32 23.71 3.34 2.03
CA LEU A 32 24.08 4.54 2.78
C LEU A 32 25.43 4.38 3.48
N GLY A 33 25.78 3.19 3.98
CA GLY A 33 27.09 2.89 4.57
C GLY A 33 28.25 3.07 3.59
N GLU A 34 27.98 2.85 2.30
CA GLU A 34 29.00 3.02 1.23
C GLU A 34 29.07 4.46 0.71
N HIS A 35 27.92 5.16 0.64
CA HIS A 35 27.81 6.44 -0.08
C HIS A 35 27.66 7.65 0.86
N ALA A 36 27.29 7.42 2.12
CA ALA A 36 27.05 8.45 3.12
C ALA A 36 27.55 7.99 4.50
N GLN A 37 28.86 7.76 4.61
CA GLN A 37 29.51 7.15 5.79
C GLN A 37 29.22 7.90 7.09
N ASP A 38 29.17 9.22 7.06
CA ASP A 38 28.87 10.05 8.24
C ASP A 38 27.44 9.83 8.75
N LEU A 39 26.51 9.45 7.88
CA LEU A 39 25.13 9.10 8.28
C LEU A 39 25.09 7.77 9.07
N GLY A 40 26.06 6.88 8.87
CA GLY A 40 26.14 5.61 9.63
C GLY A 40 26.30 5.79 11.14
N ALA A 41 26.72 6.99 11.57
CA ALA A 41 26.78 7.38 12.98
C ALA A 41 25.42 7.82 13.56
N VAL A 42 24.40 8.05 12.72
CA VAL A 42 23.07 8.48 13.18
C VAL A 42 22.26 7.25 13.63
N PRO A 43 21.83 7.18 14.90
CA PRO A 43 21.02 6.09 15.39
C PRO A 43 19.67 5.98 14.64
N VAL A 44 19.19 4.75 14.44
CA VAL A 44 17.91 4.50 13.76
C VAL A 44 16.75 5.21 14.50
N GLU A 45 16.82 5.29 15.82
CA GLU A 45 15.85 6.01 16.65
C GLU A 45 15.74 7.49 16.28
N HIS A 46 16.84 8.08 15.83
CA HIS A 46 16.84 9.46 15.37
C HIS A 46 15.99 9.67 14.10
N LEU A 47 15.97 8.72 13.20
CA LEU A 47 15.10 8.76 12.02
C LEU A 47 13.61 8.80 12.41
N TRP A 48 13.24 8.11 13.48
CA TRP A 48 11.88 8.19 14.04
C TRP A 48 11.56 9.57 14.60
N VAL A 49 12.53 10.24 15.24
CA VAL A 49 12.37 11.61 15.72
C VAL A 49 12.16 12.58 14.55
N ILE A 50 12.98 12.46 13.50
CA ILE A 50 12.82 13.26 12.27
C ILE A 50 11.43 13.03 11.66
N ARG A 51 11.01 11.76 11.54
CA ARG A 51 9.69 11.38 11.02
C ARG A 51 8.56 12.04 11.85
N ALA A 52 8.62 11.93 13.16
CA ALA A 52 7.61 12.50 14.05
C ALA A 52 7.54 14.02 13.90
N ARG A 53 8.70 14.70 13.83
CA ARG A 53 8.79 16.15 13.59
C ARG A 53 8.15 16.57 12.27
N LEU A 54 8.44 15.84 11.17
CA LEU A 54 7.86 16.09 9.86
C LEU A 54 6.34 15.92 9.85
N LEU A 55 5.84 14.84 10.43
CA LEU A 55 4.40 14.57 10.51
C LEU A 55 3.67 15.56 11.44
N SER A 56 4.32 16.06 12.47
CA SER A 56 3.76 17.11 13.34
C SER A 56 3.65 18.46 12.60
N ALA A 57 4.65 18.79 11.78
CA ALA A 57 4.67 20.03 11.01
C ALA A 57 3.74 19.98 9.78
N GLU A 58 3.65 18.81 9.13
CA GLU A 58 2.86 18.60 7.93
C GLU A 58 2.13 17.23 7.99
N PRO A 59 0.98 17.14 8.67
CA PRO A 59 0.25 15.88 8.86
C PRO A 59 -0.15 15.17 7.56
N ALA A 60 -0.31 15.91 6.45
CA ALA A 60 -0.64 15.33 5.14
C ALA A 60 0.47 14.44 4.56
N LEU A 61 1.71 14.53 5.06
CA LEU A 61 2.81 13.66 4.67
C LEU A 61 2.55 12.18 4.99
N LYS A 62 1.64 11.87 5.92
CA LYS A 62 1.23 10.48 6.18
C LYS A 62 0.66 9.78 4.95
N HIS A 63 0.11 10.52 3.99
CA HIS A 63 -0.42 10.01 2.73
C HIS A 63 0.59 10.10 1.57
N ARG A 64 1.76 10.70 1.79
CA ARG A 64 2.83 10.86 0.80
C ARG A 64 4.10 10.16 1.27
N LEU A 65 4.04 8.81 1.30
CA LEU A 65 5.09 8.00 1.92
C LEU A 65 6.45 8.13 1.23
N SER A 66 6.48 8.27 -0.09
CA SER A 66 7.73 8.47 -0.84
C SER A 66 8.35 9.82 -0.50
N GLU A 67 7.54 10.87 -0.46
CA GLU A 67 7.99 12.21 -0.08
C GLU A 67 8.45 12.26 1.38
N LEU A 68 7.70 11.65 2.29
CA LEU A 68 8.07 11.57 3.70
C LEU A 68 9.44 10.88 3.86
N ARG A 69 9.66 9.75 3.18
CA ARG A 69 10.93 9.03 3.25
C ARG A 69 12.10 9.86 2.70
N LYS A 70 11.92 10.51 1.56
CA LYS A 70 12.95 11.38 0.99
C LYS A 70 13.32 12.53 1.93
N ARG A 71 12.33 13.16 2.55
CA ARG A 71 12.58 14.23 3.53
C ARG A 71 13.27 13.72 4.81
N ILE A 72 12.93 12.53 5.27
CA ILE A 72 13.65 11.91 6.40
C ILE A 72 15.12 11.73 6.06
N LEU A 73 15.42 11.16 4.89
CA LEU A 73 16.80 10.94 4.44
C LEU A 73 17.54 12.27 4.28
N LEU A 74 16.91 13.26 3.65
CA LEU A 74 17.50 14.58 3.45
C LEU A 74 17.89 15.23 4.78
N LEU A 75 16.97 15.28 5.75
CA LEU A 75 17.23 15.89 7.05
C LEU A 75 18.28 15.09 7.83
N ALA A 76 18.24 13.78 7.80
CA ALA A 76 19.24 12.94 8.47
C ALA A 76 20.65 13.18 7.91
N LEU A 77 20.80 13.31 6.59
CA LEU A 77 22.07 13.65 5.94
C LEU A 77 22.57 15.04 6.34
N GLN A 78 21.68 16.03 6.36
CA GLN A 78 22.04 17.40 6.79
C GLN A 78 22.46 17.44 8.26
N GLU A 79 21.77 16.73 9.13
CA GLU A 79 22.11 16.63 10.56
C GLU A 79 23.43 15.83 10.79
N ALA A 80 23.80 14.94 9.84
CA ALA A 80 25.12 14.27 9.81
C ALA A 80 26.25 15.15 9.25
N GLY A 81 25.95 16.40 8.82
CA GLY A 81 26.96 17.37 8.39
C GLY A 81 27.10 17.52 6.85
N TYR A 82 26.30 16.83 6.06
CA TYR A 82 26.29 17.02 4.60
C TYR A 82 25.67 18.38 4.25
N SER A 83 26.30 19.12 3.32
CA SER A 83 25.69 20.33 2.76
C SER A 83 24.41 19.99 1.98
N ALA A 84 23.53 20.96 1.77
CA ALA A 84 22.30 20.75 0.99
C ALA A 84 22.60 20.18 -0.43
N SER A 85 23.63 20.69 -1.09
CA SER A 85 24.03 20.21 -2.43
C SER A 85 24.55 18.76 -2.47
N GLN A 86 25.01 18.23 -1.35
CA GLN A 86 25.42 16.84 -1.18
C GLN A 86 24.25 15.96 -0.72
N ALA A 87 23.45 16.45 0.22
CA ALA A 87 22.37 15.70 0.84
C ALA A 87 21.19 15.42 -0.13
N GLU A 88 20.80 16.39 -0.97
CA GLU A 88 19.71 16.24 -1.92
C GLU A 88 19.89 15.05 -2.89
N PRO A 89 21.01 14.95 -3.65
CA PRO A 89 21.21 13.83 -4.56
C PRO A 89 21.37 12.50 -3.81
N LEU A 90 21.97 12.49 -2.61
CA LEU A 90 22.10 11.27 -1.80
C LEU A 90 20.74 10.79 -1.29
N ALA A 91 19.88 11.70 -0.84
CA ALA A 91 18.53 11.36 -0.38
C ALA A 91 17.67 10.79 -1.50
N GLU A 92 17.73 11.38 -2.69
CA GLU A 92 17.01 10.87 -3.87
C GLU A 92 17.57 9.50 -4.30
N ALA A 93 18.88 9.34 -4.42
CA ALA A 93 19.50 8.07 -4.81
C ALA A 93 19.21 6.96 -3.79
N GLY A 94 19.35 7.25 -2.49
CA GLY A 94 19.00 6.32 -1.42
C GLY A 94 17.52 5.92 -1.45
N PHE A 95 16.64 6.88 -1.70
CA PHE A 95 15.21 6.58 -1.88
C PHE A 95 14.96 5.64 -3.07
N GLN A 96 15.64 5.84 -4.21
CA GLN A 96 15.48 4.97 -5.37
C GLN A 96 15.98 3.55 -5.10
N VAL A 97 17.07 3.38 -4.35
CA VAL A 97 17.57 2.09 -3.88
C VAL A 97 16.52 1.39 -3.01
N PHE A 98 15.98 2.11 -2.03
CA PHE A 98 14.89 1.59 -1.20
C PHE A 98 13.68 1.18 -2.05
N LEU A 99 13.23 2.05 -2.95
CA LEU A 99 12.04 1.82 -3.77
C LEU A 99 12.22 0.62 -4.71
N ALA A 100 13.40 0.43 -5.26
CA ALA A 100 13.71 -0.75 -6.07
C ALA A 100 13.60 -2.04 -5.24
N ALA A 101 14.18 -2.07 -4.04
CA ALA A 101 14.09 -3.21 -3.13
C ALA A 101 12.66 -3.43 -2.62
N ARG A 102 11.90 -2.35 -2.36
CA ARG A 102 10.49 -2.38 -1.96
C ARG A 102 9.58 -3.09 -2.99
N HIS A 103 9.99 -3.14 -4.26
CA HIS A 103 9.26 -3.84 -5.31
C HIS A 103 9.75 -5.29 -5.55
N GLN A 104 10.68 -5.79 -4.75
CA GLN A 104 11.07 -7.21 -4.76
C GLN A 104 10.14 -8.02 -3.85
N VAL A 105 8.89 -8.17 -4.27
CA VAL A 105 7.87 -8.89 -3.51
C VAL A 105 7.83 -10.37 -3.86
N THR A 106 7.43 -11.20 -2.92
CA THR A 106 7.01 -12.58 -3.17
C THR A 106 5.49 -12.62 -2.99
N LEU A 107 4.78 -12.72 -4.10
CA LEU A 107 3.32 -12.80 -4.09
C LEU A 107 2.84 -14.06 -3.37
N PHE A 108 1.67 -14.00 -2.74
CA PHE A 108 1.02 -15.21 -2.27
C PHE A 108 0.75 -16.18 -3.44
N PRO A 109 0.79 -17.50 -3.22
CA PRO A 109 0.77 -18.49 -4.30
C PRO A 109 -0.42 -18.36 -5.25
N ASP A 110 -1.58 -17.94 -4.73
CA ASP A 110 -2.85 -17.92 -5.47
C ASP A 110 -3.11 -16.60 -6.23
N VAL A 111 -2.23 -15.60 -6.11
CA VAL A 111 -2.48 -14.23 -6.64
C VAL A 111 -2.77 -14.26 -8.13
N HIS A 112 -1.83 -14.74 -8.94
CA HIS A 112 -1.98 -14.70 -10.40
C HIS A 112 -3.23 -15.46 -10.88
N ALA A 113 -3.41 -16.69 -10.42
CA ALA A 113 -4.55 -17.51 -10.84
C ALA A 113 -5.90 -16.90 -10.42
N THR A 114 -5.94 -16.28 -9.21
CA THR A 114 -7.15 -15.62 -8.71
C THR A 114 -7.46 -14.35 -9.50
N LEU A 115 -6.46 -13.48 -9.69
CA LEU A 115 -6.66 -12.23 -10.44
C LEU A 115 -7.07 -12.50 -11.89
N GLU A 116 -6.44 -13.46 -12.57
CA GLU A 116 -6.81 -13.88 -13.93
C GLU A 116 -8.26 -14.38 -13.99
N GLN A 117 -8.65 -15.26 -13.08
CA GLN A 117 -10.02 -15.78 -13.03
C GLN A 117 -11.05 -14.67 -12.78
N LEU A 118 -10.76 -13.74 -11.85
CA LEU A 118 -11.66 -12.64 -11.53
C LEU A 118 -11.75 -11.61 -12.65
N ALA A 119 -10.63 -11.30 -13.34
CA ALA A 119 -10.59 -10.34 -14.45
C ALA A 119 -11.46 -10.76 -15.65
N ASN A 120 -11.74 -12.06 -15.81
CA ASN A 120 -12.65 -12.56 -16.84
C ASN A 120 -14.12 -12.16 -16.59
N HIS A 121 -14.47 -11.79 -15.37
CA HIS A 121 -15.87 -11.56 -14.98
C HIS A 121 -16.13 -10.19 -14.37
N TYR A 122 -15.10 -9.52 -13.84
CA TYR A 122 -15.21 -8.27 -13.10
C TYR A 122 -14.18 -7.26 -13.60
N GLN A 123 -14.45 -5.99 -13.43
CA GLN A 123 -13.39 -4.98 -13.48
C GLN A 123 -12.57 -5.07 -12.20
N LEU A 124 -11.24 -5.10 -12.32
CA LEU A 124 -10.36 -5.07 -11.17
C LEU A 124 -9.66 -3.71 -11.05
N GLY A 125 -9.53 -3.22 -9.84
CA GLY A 125 -8.81 -1.98 -9.51
C GLY A 125 -8.00 -2.14 -8.23
N VAL A 126 -7.10 -1.21 -7.99
CA VAL A 126 -6.29 -1.13 -6.78
C VAL A 126 -6.60 0.15 -6.02
N ILE A 127 -6.68 0.06 -4.69
CA ILE A 127 -6.70 1.21 -3.76
C ILE A 127 -5.71 0.92 -2.65
N THR A 128 -4.56 1.60 -2.64
CA THR A 128 -3.50 1.36 -1.65
C THR A 128 -3.10 2.64 -0.91
N ASN A 129 -2.78 2.50 0.37
CA ASN A 129 -2.14 3.55 1.18
C ASN A 129 -0.61 3.52 1.02
N GLY A 130 -0.07 2.43 0.46
CA GLY A 130 1.35 2.23 0.21
C GLY A 130 1.84 2.92 -1.07
N ASN A 131 3.12 2.72 -1.35
CA ASN A 131 3.79 3.21 -2.56
C ASN A 131 4.24 2.09 -3.52
N ALA A 132 3.61 0.91 -3.42
CA ALA A 132 3.82 -0.16 -4.39
C ALA A 132 3.15 0.19 -5.72
N ASP A 133 3.86 -0.03 -6.83
CA ASP A 133 3.36 0.19 -8.18
C ASP A 133 3.15 -1.16 -8.88
N VAL A 134 1.90 -1.47 -9.20
CA VAL A 134 1.52 -2.72 -9.89
C VAL A 134 2.25 -2.93 -11.22
N ARG A 135 2.71 -1.85 -11.88
CA ARG A 135 3.50 -1.92 -13.11
C ARG A 135 4.88 -2.51 -12.86
N ARG A 136 5.51 -2.12 -11.75
CA ARG A 136 6.82 -2.66 -11.33
C ARG A 136 6.74 -4.10 -10.83
N LEU A 137 5.54 -4.51 -10.41
CA LEU A 137 5.27 -5.86 -9.90
C LEU A 137 4.82 -6.84 -10.97
N GLY A 138 4.64 -6.40 -12.23
CA GLY A 138 4.13 -7.23 -13.31
C GLY A 138 2.65 -7.61 -13.17
N LEU A 139 1.88 -6.82 -12.39
CA LEU A 139 0.46 -7.07 -12.13
C LEU A 139 -0.47 -6.11 -12.90
N ALA A 140 0.08 -5.15 -13.64
CA ALA A 140 -0.69 -4.09 -14.27
C ALA A 140 -1.75 -4.60 -15.25
N GLU A 141 -1.52 -5.75 -15.89
CA GLU A 141 -2.44 -6.34 -16.87
C GLU A 141 -3.79 -6.75 -16.28
N TYR A 142 -3.84 -7.06 -14.98
CA TYR A 142 -5.08 -7.44 -14.31
C TYR A 142 -5.97 -6.25 -13.95
N PHE A 143 -5.37 -5.08 -13.75
CA PHE A 143 -6.06 -3.94 -13.17
C PHE A 143 -6.37 -2.85 -14.20
N LYS A 144 -7.60 -2.37 -14.20
CA LYS A 144 -8.03 -1.24 -15.02
C LYS A 144 -7.46 0.09 -14.53
N PHE A 145 -7.20 0.19 -13.24
CA PHE A 145 -6.61 1.35 -12.58
C PHE A 145 -5.94 0.95 -11.27
N ALA A 146 -5.02 1.79 -10.81
CA ALA A 146 -4.44 1.73 -9.47
C ALA A 146 -4.47 3.14 -8.89
N LEU A 147 -5.06 3.28 -7.71
CA LEU A 147 -5.15 4.52 -6.95
C LEU A 147 -4.26 4.40 -5.72
N CYS A 148 -3.33 5.31 -5.55
CA CYS A 148 -2.52 5.39 -4.35
C CYS A 148 -2.77 6.67 -3.56
N ALA A 149 -2.62 6.59 -2.24
CA ALA A 149 -2.85 7.73 -1.35
C ALA A 149 -1.95 8.92 -1.69
N GLU A 150 -0.74 8.68 -2.18
CA GLU A 150 0.23 9.72 -2.53
C GLU A 150 -0.26 10.58 -3.70
N GLU A 151 -0.86 9.98 -4.72
CA GLU A 151 -1.42 10.70 -5.88
C GLU A 151 -2.72 11.42 -5.54
N LEU A 152 -3.53 10.84 -4.66
CA LEU A 152 -4.80 11.42 -4.23
C LEU A 152 -4.64 12.49 -3.15
N GLY A 153 -3.50 12.52 -2.46
CA GLY A 153 -3.28 13.37 -1.28
C GLY A 153 -4.02 12.91 -0.03
N ILE A 154 -4.75 11.81 -0.11
CA ILE A 154 -5.52 11.20 0.98
C ILE A 154 -5.63 9.69 0.74
N GLY A 155 -5.69 8.91 1.83
CA GLY A 155 -5.77 7.45 1.78
C GLY A 155 -6.96 6.89 2.55
N LYS A 156 -7.15 5.58 2.43
CA LYS A 156 -8.10 4.83 3.26
C LYS A 156 -7.82 5.09 4.75
N PRO A 157 -8.82 5.16 5.61
CA PRO A 157 -10.24 4.86 5.41
C PRO A 157 -11.09 6.02 4.86
N ASP A 158 -10.50 7.13 4.39
CA ASP A 158 -11.30 8.21 3.81
C ASP A 158 -12.13 7.68 2.63
N PRO A 159 -13.38 8.14 2.46
CA PRO A 159 -14.23 7.67 1.37
C PRO A 159 -13.75 8.08 -0.03
N LEU A 160 -12.91 9.12 -0.17
CA LEU A 160 -12.50 9.65 -1.46
C LEU A 160 -11.80 8.62 -2.36
N PRO A 161 -10.83 7.80 -1.92
CA PRO A 161 -10.23 6.77 -2.76
C PRO A 161 -11.26 5.78 -3.32
N PHE A 162 -12.22 5.37 -2.53
CA PHE A 162 -13.30 4.46 -2.96
C PHE A 162 -14.23 5.13 -3.97
N GLN A 163 -14.64 6.37 -3.72
CA GLN A 163 -15.47 7.16 -4.66
C GLN A 163 -14.75 7.37 -6.00
N ARG A 164 -13.44 7.60 -5.98
CA ARG A 164 -12.64 7.71 -7.21
C ARG A 164 -12.60 6.38 -7.97
N ALA A 165 -12.48 5.26 -7.28
CA ALA A 165 -12.53 3.93 -7.89
C ALA A 165 -13.88 3.66 -8.55
N LEU A 166 -14.99 3.97 -7.86
CA LEU A 166 -16.35 3.86 -8.41
C LEU A 166 -16.54 4.70 -9.67
N ALA A 167 -16.08 5.96 -9.63
CA ALA A 167 -16.16 6.87 -10.76
C ALA A 167 -15.35 6.38 -11.97
N GLN A 168 -14.12 5.86 -11.74
CA GLN A 168 -13.30 5.31 -12.82
C GLN A 168 -13.88 4.05 -13.45
N ALA A 169 -14.53 3.21 -12.63
CA ALA A 169 -15.18 1.99 -13.12
C ALA A 169 -16.58 2.22 -13.73
N GLY A 170 -17.19 3.38 -13.48
CA GLY A 170 -18.55 3.68 -13.92
C GLY A 170 -19.59 2.76 -13.26
N VAL A 171 -19.49 2.53 -11.96
CA VAL A 171 -20.39 1.64 -11.19
C VAL A 171 -20.88 2.33 -9.91
N ASP A 172 -22.03 1.86 -9.42
CA ASP A 172 -22.55 2.27 -8.13
C ASP A 172 -21.88 1.50 -6.99
N ALA A 173 -21.93 2.05 -5.76
CA ALA A 173 -21.26 1.47 -4.60
C ALA A 173 -21.71 0.03 -4.30
N GLU A 174 -23.01 -0.26 -4.43
CA GLU A 174 -23.57 -1.60 -4.20
C GLU A 174 -23.12 -2.64 -5.25
N GLN A 175 -22.54 -2.19 -6.37
CA GLN A 175 -21.98 -3.04 -7.41
C GLN A 175 -20.47 -3.28 -7.22
N ALA A 176 -19.88 -2.76 -6.15
CA ALA A 176 -18.46 -2.84 -5.86
C ALA A 176 -18.17 -3.57 -4.56
N VAL A 177 -17.02 -4.23 -4.53
CA VAL A 177 -16.47 -4.85 -3.32
C VAL A 177 -14.99 -4.47 -3.19
N HIS A 178 -14.57 -4.16 -1.97
CA HIS A 178 -13.16 -3.97 -1.63
C HIS A 178 -12.63 -5.16 -0.83
N ILE A 179 -11.43 -5.60 -1.15
CA ILE A 179 -10.75 -6.72 -0.52
C ILE A 179 -9.45 -6.19 0.08
N GLY A 180 -9.26 -6.39 1.36
CA GLY A 180 -8.06 -5.97 2.07
C GLY A 180 -7.94 -6.63 3.45
N ASP A 181 -6.79 -6.43 4.09
CA ASP A 181 -6.45 -7.07 5.36
C ASP A 181 -6.73 -6.18 6.58
N HIS A 182 -6.79 -4.85 6.39
CA HIS A 182 -6.84 -3.91 7.51
C HIS A 182 -8.28 -3.57 7.93
N PRO A 183 -8.70 -3.90 9.19
CA PRO A 183 -10.08 -3.68 9.66
C PRO A 183 -10.59 -2.24 9.53
N SER A 184 -9.74 -1.24 9.81
CA SER A 184 -10.11 0.17 9.73
C SER A 184 -10.05 0.69 8.28
N ASP A 185 -8.87 0.54 7.64
CA ASP A 185 -8.61 1.20 6.36
C ASP A 185 -9.42 0.57 5.23
N ASP A 186 -9.43 -0.77 5.17
CA ASP A 186 -10.10 -1.49 4.08
C ASP A 186 -11.56 -1.74 4.40
N ILE A 187 -11.86 -2.33 5.55
CA ILE A 187 -13.19 -2.83 5.81
C ILE A 187 -14.12 -1.70 6.22
N ALA A 188 -13.76 -0.93 7.24
CA ALA A 188 -14.59 0.20 7.68
C ALA A 188 -14.63 1.30 6.61
N GLY A 189 -13.49 1.60 5.94
CA GLY A 189 -13.42 2.59 4.87
C GLY A 189 -14.32 2.24 3.68
N ALA A 190 -14.26 1.00 3.17
CA ALA A 190 -15.12 0.55 2.07
C ALA A 190 -16.61 0.61 2.45
N ARG A 191 -16.96 0.16 3.66
CA ARG A 191 -18.34 0.20 4.15
C ARG A 191 -18.86 1.62 4.30
N ALA A 192 -18.05 2.54 4.81
CA ALA A 192 -18.40 3.96 4.92
C ALA A 192 -18.64 4.61 3.55
N ALA A 193 -17.99 4.11 2.50
CA ALA A 193 -18.21 4.52 1.11
C ALA A 193 -19.35 3.75 0.40
N GLY A 194 -20.05 2.85 1.09
CA GLY A 194 -21.19 2.08 0.58
C GLY A 194 -20.82 0.81 -0.20
N LEU A 195 -19.55 0.46 -0.27
CA LEU A 195 -19.11 -0.78 -0.91
C LEU A 195 -19.34 -1.99 -0.01
N ARG A 196 -19.45 -3.17 -0.62
CA ARG A 196 -19.20 -4.40 0.12
C ARG A 196 -17.72 -4.52 0.46
N SER A 197 -17.41 -5.32 1.50
CA SER A 197 -16.04 -5.55 1.94
C SER A 197 -15.81 -7.04 2.21
N ILE A 198 -14.63 -7.52 1.85
CA ILE A 198 -14.15 -8.87 2.18
C ILE A 198 -12.85 -8.68 2.96
N TRP A 199 -12.81 -9.24 4.15
CA TRP A 199 -11.61 -9.24 4.96
C TRP A 199 -10.70 -10.40 4.56
N PHE A 200 -9.50 -10.08 4.07
CA PHE A 200 -8.46 -11.05 3.83
C PHE A 200 -7.69 -11.29 5.13
N ASN A 201 -7.82 -12.47 5.69
CA ASN A 201 -7.28 -12.85 7.00
C ASN A 201 -6.49 -14.15 6.94
N PRO A 202 -5.32 -14.17 6.28
CA PRO A 202 -4.56 -15.42 6.06
C PRO A 202 -4.06 -16.07 7.34
N LEU A 203 -3.98 -15.32 8.43
CA LEU A 203 -3.49 -15.81 9.72
C LEU A 203 -4.61 -16.24 10.67
N GLY A 204 -5.89 -16.11 10.30
CA GLY A 204 -7.02 -16.46 11.15
C GLY A 204 -7.08 -15.62 12.43
N LYS A 205 -6.72 -14.34 12.35
CA LYS A 205 -6.77 -13.41 13.50
C LYS A 205 -8.22 -13.19 13.94
N ASP A 206 -8.43 -12.97 15.22
CA ASP A 206 -9.72 -12.54 15.73
C ASP A 206 -10.08 -11.15 15.20
N TRP A 207 -11.36 -10.95 14.88
CA TRP A 207 -11.86 -9.65 14.48
C TRP A 207 -11.79 -8.65 15.63
N ASN A 208 -11.03 -7.58 15.43
CA ASN A 208 -10.85 -6.49 16.40
C ASN A 208 -11.32 -5.12 15.87
N GLY A 209 -11.99 -5.09 14.72
CA GLY A 209 -12.57 -3.87 14.15
C GLY A 209 -13.97 -3.57 14.70
N GLY A 210 -14.59 -2.53 14.14
CA GLY A 210 -15.98 -2.18 14.42
C GLY A 210 -16.96 -3.16 13.75
N GLU A 211 -17.75 -2.69 12.82
CA GLU A 211 -18.67 -3.53 12.05
C GLU A 211 -17.91 -4.52 11.17
N ARG A 212 -18.31 -5.80 11.20
CA ARG A 212 -17.64 -6.88 10.47
C ARG A 212 -17.70 -6.69 8.96
N ALA A 213 -16.72 -7.24 8.25
CA ALA A 213 -16.77 -7.39 6.80
C ALA A 213 -17.99 -8.21 6.37
N HIS A 214 -18.43 -8.05 5.13
CA HIS A 214 -19.52 -8.85 4.56
C HIS A 214 -19.14 -10.32 4.38
N ALA A 215 -17.85 -10.60 4.23
CA ALA A 215 -17.27 -11.94 4.24
C ALA A 215 -15.81 -11.87 4.70
N GLU A 216 -15.26 -13.04 5.06
CA GLU A 216 -13.87 -13.24 5.41
C GLU A 216 -13.33 -14.40 4.57
N VAL A 217 -12.08 -14.28 4.10
CA VAL A 217 -11.36 -15.35 3.41
C VAL A 217 -9.94 -15.44 3.95
N GLN A 218 -9.40 -16.65 4.02
CA GLN A 218 -8.01 -16.89 4.43
C GLN A 218 -7.08 -17.11 3.24
N ARG A 219 -7.63 -17.42 2.07
CA ARG A 219 -6.90 -17.59 0.81
C ARG A 219 -7.60 -16.85 -0.30
N LEU A 220 -6.83 -16.23 -1.18
CA LEU A 220 -7.39 -15.52 -2.33
C LEU A 220 -8.15 -16.46 -3.28
N SER A 221 -7.74 -17.72 -3.38
CA SER A 221 -8.44 -18.76 -4.17
C SER A 221 -9.89 -19.03 -3.73
N GLU A 222 -10.32 -18.55 -2.57
CA GLU A 222 -11.72 -18.64 -2.13
C GLU A 222 -12.63 -17.57 -2.78
N LEU A 223 -12.03 -16.47 -3.25
CA LEU A 223 -12.78 -15.31 -3.78
C LEU A 223 -13.69 -15.65 -4.97
N PRO A 224 -13.26 -16.42 -5.98
CA PRO A 224 -14.13 -16.70 -7.14
C PRO A 224 -15.44 -17.38 -6.75
N ALA A 225 -15.37 -18.40 -5.88
CA ALA A 225 -16.56 -19.12 -5.42
C ALA A 225 -17.46 -18.23 -4.53
N LEU A 226 -16.87 -17.46 -3.62
CA LEU A 226 -17.58 -16.52 -2.76
C LEU A 226 -18.33 -15.48 -3.60
N LEU A 227 -17.66 -14.82 -4.53
CA LEU A 227 -18.25 -13.77 -5.37
C LEU A 227 -19.30 -14.30 -6.33
N ALA A 228 -19.17 -15.54 -6.79
CA ALA A 228 -20.22 -16.20 -7.58
C ALA A 228 -21.52 -16.38 -6.79
N SER A 229 -21.44 -16.58 -5.47
CA SER A 229 -22.61 -16.68 -4.59
C SER A 229 -23.32 -15.35 -4.35
N TRP A 230 -22.69 -14.21 -4.70
CA TRP A 230 -23.25 -12.86 -4.55
C TRP A 230 -23.94 -12.32 -5.81
N ARG A 231 -24.03 -13.14 -6.85
CA ARG A 231 -24.69 -12.80 -8.14
C ARG A 231 -26.21 -12.79 -8.04
#